data_ae0dddb5fa257cbdc9d6d0ed550822d2
#
_entry.id   ae0dddb5fa257cbdc9d6d0ed550822d2
#
_cell.length_a   1.000
_cell.length_b   1.000
_cell.length_c   1.000
_cell.angle_alpha   90.00
_cell.angle_beta   90.00
_cell.angle_gamma   90.00
#
_symmetry.space_group_name_H-M   'P 1'
#
loop_
_entity.id
_entity.type
_entity.pdbx_description
1 polymer ?
#
loop_
_entity_poly.entity_id
_entity_poly.type
_entity_poly.pdbx_seq_one_letter_code
_entity_poly.pdbx_strand_id
1 'polypeptide(L)'
;NEDIFCYDNELPVSETQLDPFKIYSFVTNGEWKEFINDGGYKNHEYWLSDGWDFVNNNKLQKPMYWIDNNNYFTLNGVKKIDNEKPVSHISFYEADAFARYKNKRLPTEFEVEYFLKQSEKKGNFLENKVFHEVQEKADDVYGNLWAWTSSNYTPYKKYKPYEGNLGEYNNKFMCNQFVLKGGSHSTSINHVRASYRNFFYPSD
;
A
#
# COMPACT_ATOMS: atom_id res chain seq x y z
N ASN A 1 2.55 -11.97 -28.92
CA ASN A 1 2.80 -11.23 -27.69
C ASN A 1 2.84 -9.76 -28.07
N GLU A 2 1.78 -9.02 -27.75
CA GLU A 2 1.83 -7.57 -27.83
C GLU A 2 2.90 -7.10 -26.85
N ASP A 3 3.81 -6.25 -27.31
CA ASP A 3 4.84 -5.62 -26.49
C ASP A 3 4.15 -4.62 -25.54
N ILE A 4 3.67 -5.14 -24.40
CA ILE A 4 3.07 -4.30 -23.37
C ILE A 4 4.23 -3.58 -22.68
N PHE A 5 4.21 -2.26 -22.68
CA PHE A 5 5.18 -1.43 -21.97
C PHE A 5 5.23 -1.83 -20.48
N CYS A 6 6.44 -1.96 -19.93
CA CYS A 6 6.72 -2.07 -18.51
C CYS A 6 7.94 -1.22 -18.14
N TYR A 7 8.09 -0.86 -16.89
CA TYR A 7 9.30 -0.22 -16.41
C TYR A 7 10.41 -1.24 -16.16
N ASP A 8 11.65 -0.77 -16.16
CA ASP A 8 12.82 -1.61 -15.91
C ASP A 8 12.78 -2.29 -14.52
N ASN A 9 12.20 -1.63 -13.51
CA ASN A 9 12.02 -2.18 -12.17
C ASN A 9 11.02 -3.34 -12.09
N GLU A 10 10.26 -3.58 -13.15
CA GLU A 10 9.37 -4.74 -13.30
C GLU A 10 10.09 -5.95 -13.93
N LEU A 11 11.36 -5.79 -14.34
CA LEU A 11 12.15 -6.76 -15.09
C LEU A 11 13.38 -7.26 -14.32
N PRO A 12 13.95 -8.42 -14.73
CA PRO A 12 13.42 -9.38 -15.71
C PRO A 12 12.27 -10.20 -15.13
N VAL A 13 11.50 -10.83 -15.99
CA VAL A 13 10.53 -11.85 -15.56
C VAL A 13 11.28 -12.94 -14.79
N SER A 14 10.80 -13.27 -13.62
CA SER A 14 11.40 -14.26 -12.72
C SER A 14 10.34 -15.22 -12.19
N GLU A 15 10.80 -16.40 -11.83
CA GLU A 15 9.96 -17.41 -11.17
C GLU A 15 10.12 -17.25 -9.65
N THR A 16 9.01 -17.26 -8.94
CA THR A 16 8.97 -17.23 -7.48
C THR A 16 8.01 -18.30 -6.98
N GLN A 17 8.47 -19.11 -6.05
CA GLN A 17 7.61 -20.06 -5.37
C GLN A 17 6.78 -19.32 -4.31
N LEU A 18 5.47 -19.54 -4.31
CA LEU A 18 4.55 -19.02 -3.32
C LEU A 18 3.94 -20.17 -2.52
N ASP A 19 4.00 -20.08 -1.21
CA ASP A 19 3.22 -20.96 -0.34
C ASP A 19 1.72 -20.57 -0.41
N PRO A 20 0.80 -21.47 -0.04
CA PRO A 20 -0.62 -21.12 0.03
C PRO A 20 -0.86 -19.93 0.95
N PHE A 21 -1.58 -18.93 0.49
CA PHE A 21 -1.88 -17.71 1.23
C PHE A 21 -3.34 -17.27 1.06
N LYS A 22 -3.77 -16.36 1.92
CA LYS A 22 -5.04 -15.65 1.83
C LYS A 22 -4.79 -14.16 1.87
N ILE A 23 -5.37 -13.42 0.94
CA ILE A 23 -5.40 -11.96 0.96
C ILE A 23 -6.78 -11.52 1.48
N TYR A 24 -6.77 -10.55 2.37
CA TYR A 24 -7.95 -9.87 2.85
C TYR A 24 -8.10 -8.53 2.10
N SER A 25 -9.31 -7.99 2.06
CA SER A 25 -9.58 -6.63 1.59
C SER A 25 -8.81 -5.59 2.40
N PHE A 26 -8.82 -4.34 1.96
CA PHE A 26 -8.24 -3.25 2.73
C PHE A 26 -8.85 -3.16 4.13
N VAL A 27 -8.00 -2.79 5.08
CA VAL A 27 -8.41 -2.52 6.46
C VAL A 27 -9.32 -1.31 6.49
N THR A 28 -10.47 -1.43 7.13
CA THR A 28 -11.45 -0.35 7.24
C THR A 28 -11.08 0.65 8.34
N ASN A 29 -11.63 1.86 8.23
CA ASN A 29 -11.51 2.87 9.30
C ASN A 29 -12.10 2.36 10.64
N GLY A 30 -13.15 1.54 10.58
CA GLY A 30 -13.74 0.91 11.77
C GLY A 30 -12.75 0.00 12.48
N GLU A 31 -12.11 -0.91 11.75
CA GLU A 31 -11.08 -1.80 12.30
C GLU A 31 -9.87 -1.02 12.82
N TRP A 32 -9.53 0.09 12.16
CA TRP A 32 -8.44 0.94 12.61
C TRP A 32 -8.75 1.66 13.93
N LYS A 33 -10.00 2.09 14.13
CA LYS A 33 -10.46 2.63 15.43
C LYS A 33 -10.36 1.61 16.56
N GLU A 34 -10.67 0.33 16.28
CA GLU A 34 -10.45 -0.75 17.24
C GLU A 34 -8.98 -0.82 17.65
N PHE A 35 -8.06 -0.85 16.67
CA PHE A 35 -6.62 -0.83 16.92
C PHE A 35 -6.18 0.35 17.79
N ILE A 36 -6.67 1.57 17.51
CA ILE A 36 -6.39 2.75 18.36
C ILE A 36 -6.91 2.55 19.78
N ASN A 37 -8.18 2.13 19.92
CA ASN A 37 -8.85 1.99 21.22
C ASN A 37 -8.21 0.90 22.07
N ASP A 38 -7.71 -0.18 21.46
CA ASP A 38 -6.99 -1.27 22.12
C ASP A 38 -5.53 -0.91 22.44
N GLY A 39 -5.15 0.34 22.22
CA GLY A 39 -3.82 0.85 22.56
C GLY A 39 -2.74 0.51 21.55
N GLY A 40 -3.09 0.27 20.29
CA GLY A 40 -2.14 -0.11 19.22
C GLY A 40 -0.94 0.82 19.08
N TYR A 41 -1.14 2.13 19.21
CA TYR A 41 -0.04 3.12 19.19
C TYR A 41 0.75 3.21 20.51
N LYS A 42 0.37 2.46 21.54
CA LYS A 42 1.01 2.47 22.87
C LYS A 42 1.68 1.14 23.22
N ASN A 43 1.39 0.08 22.48
CA ASN A 43 1.96 -1.24 22.70
C ASN A 43 3.10 -1.50 21.73
N HIS A 44 4.34 -1.42 22.21
CA HIS A 44 5.56 -1.61 21.43
C HIS A 44 5.69 -3.00 20.78
N GLU A 45 4.99 -4.02 21.28
CA GLU A 45 5.08 -5.40 20.78
C GLU A 45 4.58 -5.54 19.32
N TYR A 46 3.73 -4.63 18.87
CA TYR A 46 3.24 -4.64 17.48
C TYR A 46 4.20 -4.00 16.49
N TRP A 47 5.15 -3.19 16.96
CA TRP A 47 5.96 -2.33 16.11
C TRP A 47 7.33 -2.91 15.79
N LEU A 48 7.79 -2.67 14.57
CA LEU A 48 9.20 -2.80 14.24
C LEU A 48 9.99 -1.73 15.01
N SER A 49 11.28 -1.97 15.27
CA SER A 49 12.14 -1.05 16.03
C SER A 49 12.07 0.38 15.51
N ASP A 50 12.36 0.58 14.22
CA ASP A 50 12.33 1.92 13.60
C ASP A 50 10.91 2.51 13.59
N GLY A 51 9.89 1.66 13.47
CA GLY A 51 8.47 2.06 13.55
C GLY A 51 8.11 2.56 14.93
N TRP A 52 8.61 1.92 15.98
CA TRP A 52 8.40 2.37 17.35
C TRP A 52 9.05 3.71 17.62
N ASP A 53 10.28 3.90 17.14
CA ASP A 53 10.98 5.18 17.22
C ASP A 53 10.25 6.27 16.44
N PHE A 54 9.75 5.94 15.24
CA PHE A 54 8.97 6.84 14.41
C PHE A 54 7.70 7.32 15.13
N VAL A 55 6.93 6.40 15.72
CA VAL A 55 5.71 6.71 16.49
C VAL A 55 6.01 7.62 17.67
N ASN A 56 7.03 7.31 18.46
CA ASN A 56 7.37 8.08 19.66
C ASN A 56 7.91 9.48 19.32
N ASN A 57 8.82 9.57 18.35
CA ASN A 57 9.43 10.84 17.94
C ASN A 57 8.39 11.80 17.33
N ASN A 58 7.42 11.28 16.59
CA ASN A 58 6.35 12.06 15.97
C ASN A 58 5.08 12.14 16.84
N LYS A 59 5.05 11.44 18.00
CA LYS A 59 3.90 11.38 18.90
C LYS A 59 2.62 10.94 18.20
N LEU A 60 2.73 9.96 17.29
CA LEU A 60 1.61 9.46 16.52
C LEU A 60 0.61 8.70 17.40
N GLN A 61 -0.65 8.93 17.16
CA GLN A 61 -1.76 8.28 17.87
C GLN A 61 -2.91 7.85 16.93
N LYS A 62 -2.81 8.21 15.66
CA LYS A 62 -3.85 8.00 14.65
C LYS A 62 -3.27 8.25 13.25
N PRO A 63 -3.94 7.81 12.17
CA PRO A 63 -3.54 8.08 10.80
C PRO A 63 -3.37 9.57 10.50
N MET A 64 -2.50 9.88 9.56
CA MET A 64 -2.36 11.25 9.05
C MET A 64 -3.72 11.77 8.57
N TYR A 65 -3.97 13.06 8.75
CA TYR A 65 -5.22 13.77 8.43
C TYR A 65 -6.44 13.42 9.30
N TRP A 66 -6.40 12.42 10.16
CA TRP A 66 -7.43 12.28 11.17
C TRP A 66 -7.29 13.41 12.21
N ILE A 67 -8.34 14.19 12.42
CA ILE A 67 -8.38 15.26 13.43
C ILE A 67 -8.64 14.63 14.80
N ASP A 68 -9.59 13.74 14.85
CA ASP A 68 -9.99 12.91 15.99
C ASP A 68 -10.52 11.55 15.49
N ASN A 69 -11.09 10.75 16.38
CA ASN A 69 -11.63 9.43 16.02
C ASN A 69 -12.93 9.50 15.17
N ASN A 70 -13.46 10.69 14.89
CA ASN A 70 -14.71 10.85 14.17
C ASN A 70 -14.57 11.68 12.89
N ASN A 71 -13.53 12.52 12.80
CA ASN A 71 -13.38 13.51 11.75
C ASN A 71 -11.98 13.46 11.14
N TYR A 72 -11.90 13.67 9.84
CA TYR A 72 -10.65 13.80 9.12
C TYR A 72 -10.68 14.97 8.12
N PHE A 73 -9.49 15.47 7.79
CA PHE A 73 -9.31 16.50 6.79
C PHE A 73 -9.31 15.89 5.39
N THR A 74 -10.04 16.51 4.46
CA THR A 74 -10.07 16.15 3.05
C THR A 74 -9.91 17.39 2.17
N LEU A 75 -9.69 17.21 0.87
CA LEU A 75 -9.65 18.31 -0.09
C LEU A 75 -10.97 19.13 -0.13
N ASN A 76 -12.06 18.54 0.33
CA ASN A 76 -13.39 19.18 0.45
C ASN A 76 -13.70 19.65 1.88
N GLY A 77 -12.67 19.89 2.70
CA GLY A 77 -12.79 20.28 4.10
C GLY A 77 -12.93 19.09 5.05
N VAL A 78 -13.30 19.37 6.28
CA VAL A 78 -13.47 18.35 7.33
C VAL A 78 -14.70 17.50 7.06
N LYS A 79 -14.53 16.17 7.12
CA LYS A 79 -15.58 15.17 6.93
C LYS A 79 -15.63 14.20 8.11
N LYS A 80 -16.77 13.58 8.32
CA LYS A 80 -16.89 12.45 9.24
C LYS A 80 -16.20 11.22 8.65
N ILE A 81 -15.48 10.50 9.50
CA ILE A 81 -14.86 9.23 9.13
C ILE A 81 -15.96 8.19 8.94
N ASP A 82 -16.03 7.63 7.74
CA ASP A 82 -16.89 6.51 7.40
C ASP A 82 -16.16 5.20 7.79
N ASN A 83 -16.75 4.43 8.69
CA ASN A 83 -16.14 3.21 9.22
C ASN A 83 -15.97 2.10 8.18
N GLU A 84 -16.80 2.10 7.13
CA GLU A 84 -16.80 1.08 6.08
C GLU A 84 -15.77 1.35 4.97
N LYS A 85 -15.23 2.56 4.93
CA LYS A 85 -14.18 2.89 3.97
C LYS A 85 -12.81 2.41 4.44
N PRO A 86 -11.89 2.09 3.51
CA PRO A 86 -10.53 1.74 3.89
C PRO A 86 -9.81 2.91 4.57
N VAL A 87 -8.96 2.57 5.54
CA VAL A 87 -8.06 3.54 6.14
C VAL A 87 -7.00 3.95 5.13
N SER A 88 -6.71 5.24 5.08
CA SER A 88 -5.72 5.83 4.18
C SER A 88 -4.69 6.68 4.93
N HIS A 89 -3.61 7.04 4.24
CA HIS A 89 -2.54 7.88 4.79
C HIS A 89 -1.92 7.30 6.06
N ILE A 90 -1.61 6.02 6.00
CA ILE A 90 -0.85 5.28 7.01
C ILE A 90 0.52 4.90 6.46
N SER A 91 1.54 4.97 7.28
CA SER A 91 2.89 4.53 6.96
C SER A 91 2.99 2.99 6.85
N PHE A 92 4.07 2.50 6.26
CA PHE A 92 4.40 1.06 6.30
C PHE A 92 4.47 0.53 7.73
N TYR A 93 5.06 1.30 8.65
CA TYR A 93 5.18 0.90 10.06
C TYR A 93 3.83 0.71 10.72
N GLU A 94 2.86 1.59 10.44
CA GLU A 94 1.50 1.48 10.94
C GLU A 94 0.78 0.28 10.35
N ALA A 95 0.93 0.06 9.03
CA ALA A 95 0.33 -1.08 8.35
C ALA A 95 0.86 -2.43 8.89
N ASP A 96 2.18 -2.55 9.11
CA ASP A 96 2.79 -3.75 9.70
C ASP A 96 2.35 -3.95 11.16
N ALA A 97 2.30 -2.88 11.96
CA ALA A 97 1.84 -2.95 13.35
C ALA A 97 0.38 -3.41 13.45
N PHE A 98 -0.49 -2.90 12.59
CA PHE A 98 -1.87 -3.36 12.50
C PHE A 98 -1.97 -4.85 12.11
N ALA A 99 -1.17 -5.27 11.13
CA ALA A 99 -1.15 -6.67 10.71
C ALA A 99 -0.75 -7.59 11.88
N ARG A 100 0.27 -7.21 12.66
CA ARG A 100 0.68 -7.94 13.89
C ARG A 100 -0.40 -7.95 14.96
N TYR A 101 -1.05 -6.82 15.19
CA TYR A 101 -2.19 -6.73 16.11
C TYR A 101 -3.31 -7.72 15.75
N LYS A 102 -3.60 -7.89 14.47
CA LYS A 102 -4.57 -8.89 13.98
C LYS A 102 -3.99 -10.32 13.85
N ASN A 103 -2.77 -10.56 14.34
CA ASN A 103 -2.07 -11.84 14.22
C ASN A 103 -1.92 -12.31 12.76
N LYS A 104 -1.58 -11.36 11.89
CA LYS A 104 -1.36 -11.52 10.45
C LYS A 104 -0.04 -10.88 10.05
N ARG A 105 0.23 -10.84 8.77
CA ARG A 105 1.35 -10.12 8.16
C ARG A 105 0.91 -9.36 6.91
N LEU A 106 1.69 -8.41 6.48
CA LEU A 106 1.53 -7.84 5.15
C LEU A 106 1.87 -8.89 4.08
N PRO A 107 1.20 -8.85 2.93
CA PRO A 107 1.55 -9.72 1.81
C PRO A 107 2.89 -9.30 1.19
N THR A 108 3.59 -10.22 0.55
CA THR A 108 4.72 -9.90 -0.31
C THR A 108 4.23 -9.29 -1.63
N GLU A 109 5.10 -8.55 -2.34
CA GLU A 109 4.76 -8.02 -3.67
C GLU A 109 4.37 -9.12 -4.66
N PHE A 110 4.96 -10.31 -4.53
CA PHE A 110 4.68 -11.44 -5.41
C PHE A 110 3.32 -12.09 -5.14
N GLU A 111 2.91 -12.15 -3.87
CA GLU A 111 1.56 -12.61 -3.50
C GLU A 111 0.49 -11.66 -4.04
N VAL A 112 0.71 -10.35 -3.88
CA VAL A 112 -0.21 -9.34 -4.44
C VAL A 112 -0.23 -9.38 -5.96
N GLU A 113 0.92 -9.49 -6.61
CA GLU A 113 0.99 -9.59 -8.07
C GLU A 113 0.25 -10.82 -8.60
N TYR A 114 0.44 -11.98 -7.95
CA TYR A 114 -0.27 -13.21 -8.30
C TYR A 114 -1.79 -13.01 -8.17
N PHE A 115 -2.26 -12.42 -7.07
CA PHE A 115 -3.67 -12.13 -6.83
C PHE A 115 -4.24 -11.18 -7.89
N LEU A 116 -3.54 -10.08 -8.17
CA LEU A 116 -3.96 -9.10 -9.17
C LEU A 116 -4.01 -9.67 -10.59
N LYS A 117 -3.11 -10.59 -10.96
CA LYS A 117 -3.12 -11.29 -12.26
C LYS A 117 -4.35 -12.18 -12.47
N GLN A 118 -4.94 -12.68 -11.38
CA GLN A 118 -6.16 -13.51 -11.42
C GLN A 118 -7.45 -12.68 -11.45
N SER A 119 -7.34 -11.37 -11.26
CA SER A 119 -8.45 -10.48 -11.04
C SER A 119 -8.70 -9.57 -12.25
N GLU A 120 -9.96 -9.19 -12.45
CA GLU A 120 -10.31 -8.15 -13.41
C GLU A 120 -9.74 -6.79 -12.93
N LYS A 121 -9.21 -5.99 -13.84
CA LYS A 121 -8.75 -4.64 -13.54
C LYS A 121 -9.95 -3.70 -13.36
N LYS A 122 -10.50 -3.71 -12.14
CA LYS A 122 -11.69 -2.96 -11.75
C LYS A 122 -11.50 -2.33 -10.38
N GLY A 123 -12.01 -1.11 -10.19
CA GLY A 123 -11.92 -0.38 -8.93
C GLY A 123 -12.06 1.11 -9.10
N ASN A 124 -11.62 1.86 -8.08
CA ASN A 124 -11.68 3.32 -8.06
C ASN A 124 -10.36 3.92 -8.58
N PHE A 125 -10.41 4.53 -9.76
CA PHE A 125 -9.28 5.11 -10.48
C PHE A 125 -9.48 6.60 -10.75
N LEU A 126 -8.47 7.27 -11.28
CA LEU A 126 -8.50 8.68 -11.65
C LEU A 126 -9.69 9.03 -12.55
N GLU A 127 -10.03 8.14 -13.47
CA GLU A 127 -11.14 8.31 -14.42
C GLU A 127 -12.51 8.42 -13.74
N ASN A 128 -12.65 7.88 -12.53
CA ASN A 128 -13.87 8.00 -11.73
C ASN A 128 -14.08 9.41 -11.16
N LYS A 129 -13.03 10.24 -11.10
CA LYS A 129 -13.05 11.64 -10.61
C LYS A 129 -13.57 11.79 -9.16
N VAL A 130 -13.41 10.77 -8.34
CA VAL A 130 -13.81 10.79 -6.93
C VAL A 130 -12.72 11.42 -6.05
N PHE A 131 -11.44 11.18 -6.37
CA PHE A 131 -10.25 11.73 -5.68
C PHE A 131 -10.14 11.42 -4.18
N HIS A 132 -10.85 10.41 -3.73
CA HIS A 132 -10.84 9.89 -2.37
C HIS A 132 -11.12 8.39 -2.40
N GLU A 133 -10.77 7.72 -1.31
CA GLU A 133 -11.14 6.33 -1.09
C GLU A 133 -12.66 6.16 -1.04
N VAL A 134 -13.11 5.05 -1.56
CA VAL A 134 -14.52 4.63 -1.50
C VAL A 134 -14.62 3.28 -0.79
N GLN A 135 -15.81 2.97 -0.28
CA GLN A 135 -16.08 1.64 0.24
C GLN A 135 -15.83 0.59 -0.86
N GLU A 136 -15.08 -0.46 -0.53
CA GLU A 136 -14.78 -1.52 -1.49
C GLU A 136 -15.99 -2.38 -1.77
N LYS A 137 -16.08 -2.81 -3.02
CA LYS A 137 -16.94 -3.92 -3.44
C LYS A 137 -16.09 -5.18 -3.55
N ALA A 138 -16.70 -6.33 -3.39
CA ALA A 138 -16.00 -7.62 -3.36
C ALA A 138 -15.04 -7.86 -4.55
N ASP A 139 -15.32 -7.28 -5.71
CA ASP A 139 -14.53 -7.44 -6.93
C ASP A 139 -13.56 -6.29 -7.22
N ASP A 140 -13.53 -5.25 -6.37
CA ASP A 140 -12.70 -4.07 -6.57
C ASP A 140 -11.31 -4.30 -5.94
N VAL A 141 -10.43 -4.98 -6.67
CA VAL A 141 -9.09 -5.36 -6.19
C VAL A 141 -7.96 -4.44 -6.65
N TYR A 142 -8.29 -3.51 -7.57
CA TYR A 142 -7.36 -2.52 -8.09
C TYR A 142 -7.85 -1.10 -7.75
N GLY A 143 -6.93 -0.15 -7.83
CA GLY A 143 -7.24 1.25 -7.58
C GLY A 143 -7.51 1.53 -6.09
N ASN A 144 -8.37 2.49 -5.83
CA ASN A 144 -8.75 2.96 -4.49
C ASN A 144 -7.54 3.49 -3.69
N LEU A 145 -6.69 2.62 -3.16
CA LEU A 145 -5.47 2.94 -2.43
C LEU A 145 -4.30 2.06 -2.87
N TRP A 146 -3.09 2.63 -2.90
CA TRP A 146 -1.87 1.84 -2.96
C TRP A 146 -1.73 1.00 -1.70
N ALA A 147 -1.57 -0.32 -1.85
CA ALA A 147 -1.42 -1.26 -0.75
C ALA A 147 0.05 -1.52 -0.43
N TRP A 148 0.43 -1.33 0.83
CA TRP A 148 1.73 -1.70 1.34
C TRP A 148 1.96 -3.22 1.22
N THR A 149 3.17 -3.58 0.83
CA THR A 149 3.66 -4.97 0.89
C THR A 149 4.82 -5.10 1.86
N SER A 150 5.12 -6.31 2.32
CA SER A 150 6.31 -6.57 3.14
C SER A 150 7.61 -6.60 2.35
N SER A 151 7.56 -6.41 1.02
CA SER A 151 8.74 -6.49 0.15
C SER A 151 9.50 -5.19 0.12
N ASN A 152 10.79 -5.25 0.40
CA ASN A 152 11.69 -4.13 0.14
C ASN A 152 11.77 -3.83 -1.35
N TYR A 153 11.84 -2.55 -1.70
CA TYR A 153 12.09 -2.14 -3.06
C TYR A 153 13.56 -2.33 -3.42
N THR A 154 13.88 -3.51 -3.95
CA THR A 154 15.21 -3.94 -4.36
C THR A 154 15.20 -4.43 -5.81
N PRO A 155 16.35 -4.46 -6.50
CA PRO A 155 16.41 -4.97 -7.86
C PRO A 155 16.12 -6.47 -7.89
N TYR A 156 15.38 -6.93 -8.88
CA TYR A 156 15.24 -8.36 -9.16
C TYR A 156 16.58 -8.96 -9.61
N LYS A 157 16.74 -10.27 -9.40
CA LYS A 157 17.94 -10.97 -9.86
C LYS A 157 18.16 -10.75 -11.37
N LYS A 158 19.35 -10.30 -11.75
CA LYS A 158 19.72 -9.92 -13.12
C LYS A 158 19.04 -8.63 -13.63
N TYR A 159 18.51 -7.81 -12.74
CA TYR A 159 18.04 -6.47 -13.10
C TYR A 159 19.08 -5.69 -13.92
N LYS A 160 18.59 -4.97 -14.92
CA LYS A 160 19.40 -3.99 -15.69
C LYS A 160 18.56 -2.73 -15.87
N PRO A 161 19.06 -1.57 -15.43
CA PRO A 161 18.33 -0.32 -15.65
C PRO A 161 18.22 -0.03 -17.15
N TYR A 162 17.13 0.61 -17.54
CA TYR A 162 17.04 1.17 -18.87
C TYR A 162 18.06 2.30 -19.06
N GLU A 163 18.47 2.56 -20.29
CA GLU A 163 19.28 3.73 -20.59
C GLU A 163 18.45 5.01 -20.42
N GLY A 164 19.10 6.08 -19.96
CA GLY A 164 18.49 7.39 -19.79
C GLY A 164 17.73 7.57 -18.48
N ASN A 165 16.89 8.59 -18.46
CA ASN A 165 16.28 9.12 -17.24
C ASN A 165 15.39 8.10 -16.49
N LEU A 166 14.72 7.20 -17.19
CA LEU A 166 13.84 6.20 -16.55
C LEU A 166 14.61 5.20 -15.70
N GLY A 167 15.73 4.68 -16.25
CA GLY A 167 16.57 3.75 -15.50
C GLY A 167 17.31 4.42 -14.37
N GLU A 168 17.74 5.66 -14.56
CA GLU A 168 18.36 6.45 -13.50
C GLU A 168 17.40 6.68 -12.34
N TYR A 169 16.14 7.04 -12.60
CA TYR A 169 15.14 7.30 -11.58
C TYR A 169 14.88 6.05 -10.74
N ASN A 170 14.46 4.95 -11.34
CA ASN A 170 14.08 3.75 -10.60
C ASN A 170 15.22 3.17 -9.76
N ASN A 171 16.42 3.11 -10.33
CA ASN A 171 17.59 2.53 -9.67
C ASN A 171 18.00 3.29 -8.40
N LYS A 172 17.92 4.60 -8.40
CA LYS A 172 18.32 5.45 -7.26
C LYS A 172 17.47 5.23 -6.02
N PHE A 173 16.23 4.80 -6.19
CA PHE A 173 15.27 4.61 -5.10
C PHE A 173 15.24 3.18 -4.54
N MET A 174 16.04 2.25 -5.07
CA MET A 174 16.16 0.89 -4.55
C MET A 174 16.96 0.83 -3.24
N CYS A 175 16.57 1.66 -2.28
CA CYS A 175 17.22 1.80 -0.98
C CYS A 175 16.20 2.25 0.07
N ASN A 176 16.05 1.46 1.13
CA ASN A 176 15.20 1.78 2.29
C ASN A 176 13.73 2.11 1.95
N GLN A 177 13.22 1.59 0.86
CA GLN A 177 11.83 1.76 0.47
C GLN A 177 11.12 0.41 0.38
N PHE A 178 9.80 0.45 0.47
CA PHE A 178 8.94 -0.71 0.35
C PHE A 178 8.04 -0.61 -0.87
N VAL A 179 7.73 -1.77 -1.44
CA VAL A 179 6.87 -1.86 -2.62
C VAL A 179 5.40 -1.70 -2.24
N LEU A 180 4.68 -0.89 -3.03
CA LEU A 180 3.23 -0.80 -2.99
C LEU A 180 2.64 -1.29 -4.32
N LYS A 181 1.46 -1.88 -4.26
CA LYS A 181 0.78 -2.48 -5.42
C LYS A 181 -0.67 -2.02 -5.54
N GLY A 182 -1.26 -2.22 -6.70
CA GLY A 182 -2.70 -2.12 -6.94
C GLY A 182 -3.19 -0.81 -7.56
N GLY A 183 -2.48 0.30 -7.38
CA GLY A 183 -2.94 1.62 -7.83
C GLY A 183 -3.78 2.36 -6.79
N SER A 184 -4.22 3.57 -7.11
CA SER A 184 -5.07 4.38 -6.24
C SER A 184 -6.12 5.16 -7.04
N HIS A 185 -7.04 5.81 -6.33
CA HIS A 185 -8.01 6.74 -6.92
C HIS A 185 -7.38 7.91 -7.71
N SER A 186 -6.09 8.17 -7.56
CA SER A 186 -5.33 9.18 -8.29
C SER A 186 -4.50 8.61 -9.43
N THR A 187 -4.59 7.30 -9.68
CA THR A 187 -3.83 6.58 -10.70
C THR A 187 -4.74 6.27 -11.88
N SER A 188 -4.27 6.52 -13.13
CA SER A 188 -5.02 6.12 -14.33
C SER A 188 -5.08 4.59 -14.44
N ILE A 189 -6.25 4.06 -14.83
CA ILE A 189 -6.44 2.62 -15.09
C ILE A 189 -5.48 2.09 -16.15
N ASN A 190 -5.10 2.93 -17.13
CA ASN A 190 -4.16 2.56 -18.19
C ASN A 190 -2.70 2.46 -17.70
N HIS A 191 -2.39 3.10 -16.56
CA HIS A 191 -1.05 3.07 -15.98
C HIS A 191 -0.81 1.82 -15.13
N VAL A 192 -1.86 1.30 -14.47
CA VAL A 192 -1.76 0.20 -13.52
C VAL A 192 -1.63 -1.15 -14.22
N ARG A 193 -0.71 -1.96 -13.72
CA ARG A 193 -0.47 -3.37 -14.09
C ARG A 193 -0.25 -4.19 -12.84
N ALA A 194 -0.51 -5.49 -12.87
CA ALA A 194 -0.18 -6.37 -11.75
C ALA A 194 1.32 -6.35 -11.42
N SER A 195 2.20 -6.25 -12.43
CA SER A 195 3.65 -6.15 -12.27
C SER A 195 4.13 -4.79 -11.77
N TYR A 196 3.33 -3.72 -11.91
CA TYR A 196 3.75 -2.37 -11.52
C TYR A 196 4.21 -2.31 -10.07
N ARG A 197 5.37 -1.68 -9.84
CA ARG A 197 5.99 -1.51 -8.52
C ARG A 197 6.04 -0.02 -8.17
N ASN A 198 5.11 0.43 -7.34
CA ASN A 198 5.23 1.72 -6.67
C ASN A 198 6.10 1.55 -5.41
N PHE A 199 6.70 2.61 -4.93
CA PHE A 199 7.63 2.54 -3.81
C PHE A 199 7.66 3.84 -3.01
N PHE A 200 7.69 3.72 -1.69
CA PHE A 200 7.79 4.84 -0.75
C PHE A 200 8.69 4.47 0.42
N TYR A 201 9.17 5.49 1.14
CA TYR A 201 9.84 5.27 2.41
C TYR A 201 8.87 4.70 3.45
N PRO A 202 9.36 3.89 4.40
CA PRO A 202 8.46 3.25 5.36
C PRO A 202 7.78 4.23 6.32
N SER A 203 8.22 5.47 6.36
CA SER A 203 7.64 6.55 7.17
C SER A 203 6.63 7.42 6.43
N ASP A 204 6.43 7.22 5.12
CA ASP A 204 5.56 8.08 4.29
C ASP A 204 4.07 7.75 4.46
#